data_08fe942e6deb47c7b064cc3885a3bd38
#
_entry.id   08fe942e6deb47c7b064cc3885a3bd38
#
_cell.length_a   1.000
_cell.length_b   1.000
_cell.length_c   1.000
_cell.angle_alpha   90.00
_cell.angle_beta   90.00
_cell.angle_gamma   90.00
#
_symmetry.space_group_name_H-M   'P 1'
#
loop_
_entity.id
_entity.type
_entity.pdbx_description
1 polymer ?
#
loop_
_entity_poly.entity_id
_entity_poly.type
_entity_poly.pdbx_seq_one_letter_code
_entity_poly.pdbx_strand_id
1 'polypeptide(L)'
;MKEKLTAAAYIAGWKVTSRLPKPLAKVLFEWGADVASKKGKGPEQLRRNLARVVGPENVTRDLVRRSMRSYMRYWREAFQLPAMAGRELAEELNRNFVPGSLELLHASAQSGRGTVIALPHAGNWDMAGVWLVHHYGTFTTVAERLKPESLFEAFVEYRESLGFKIIALTGSAVPPLEQMEEVLRGGGTVCLMGERDLTGRGVEVEFFGEKTSMPAGAALLAQRTGANLFTARVAFRGGSTDPSPARRGGPETWEHEVTPVAVEGQTLQQIVQEMADNFARGIAQDPQDWHLLQPLWFADLSQSRRQRLGLEEAPGEDA
;
A
#
# COMPACT_ATOMS: atom_id res chain seq x y z
N MET A 1 17.16 -21.99 -11.53
CA MET A 1 18.22 -21.95 -10.51
C MET A 1 18.37 -20.55 -9.90
N LYS A 2 18.48 -19.47 -10.69
CA LYS A 2 18.57 -18.08 -10.18
C LYS A 2 17.38 -17.68 -9.30
N GLU A 3 16.15 -17.96 -9.70
CA GLU A 3 14.92 -17.60 -8.94
C GLU A 3 14.88 -18.26 -7.56
N LYS A 4 15.22 -19.56 -7.48
CA LYS A 4 15.28 -20.26 -6.19
C LYS A 4 16.35 -19.70 -5.27
N LEU A 5 17.49 -19.30 -5.83
CA LEU A 5 18.57 -18.68 -5.06
C LEU A 5 18.14 -17.29 -4.53
N THR A 6 17.46 -16.52 -5.36
CA THR A 6 16.92 -15.20 -4.98
C THR A 6 15.88 -15.35 -3.85
N ALA A 7 14.94 -16.30 -3.96
CA ALA A 7 13.97 -16.56 -2.91
C ALA A 7 14.63 -17.01 -1.60
N ALA A 8 15.60 -17.94 -1.69
CA ALA A 8 16.34 -18.39 -0.51
C ALA A 8 17.12 -17.27 0.17
N ALA A 9 17.77 -16.38 -0.64
CA ALA A 9 18.46 -15.22 -0.12
C ALA A 9 17.51 -14.23 0.55
N TYR A 10 16.31 -14.03 -0.01
CA TYR A 10 15.27 -13.18 0.56
C TYR A 10 14.78 -13.72 1.92
N ILE A 11 14.44 -15.02 1.98
CA ILE A 11 13.98 -15.68 3.20
C ILE A 11 15.08 -15.68 4.27
N ALA A 12 16.33 -15.92 3.87
CA ALA A 12 17.47 -15.86 4.80
C ALA A 12 17.69 -14.44 5.33
N GLY A 13 17.64 -13.43 4.45
CA GLY A 13 17.72 -12.02 4.82
C GLY A 13 16.62 -11.62 5.80
N TRP A 14 15.39 -12.09 5.57
CA TRP A 14 14.28 -11.91 6.49
C TRP A 14 14.56 -12.49 7.88
N LYS A 15 14.94 -13.80 7.95
CA LYS A 15 15.26 -14.47 9.23
C LYS A 15 16.40 -13.79 9.99
N VAL A 16 17.40 -13.26 9.29
CA VAL A 16 18.48 -12.49 9.90
C VAL A 16 17.94 -11.15 10.42
N THR A 17 17.23 -10.38 9.60
CA THR A 17 16.71 -9.07 9.98
C THR A 17 15.75 -9.14 11.16
N SER A 18 14.91 -10.17 11.23
CA SER A 18 13.97 -10.38 12.36
C SER A 18 14.66 -10.54 13.73
N ARG A 19 15.94 -10.94 13.72
CA ARG A 19 16.75 -11.13 14.94
C ARG A 19 17.71 -10.00 15.25
N LEU A 20 17.88 -9.05 14.32
CA LEU A 20 18.77 -7.92 14.55
C LEU A 20 18.19 -6.95 15.59
N PRO A 21 19.03 -6.40 16.48
CA PRO A 21 18.62 -5.28 17.33
C PRO A 21 18.07 -4.11 16.47
N LYS A 22 16.95 -3.54 16.90
CA LYS A 22 16.25 -2.46 16.15
C LYS A 22 17.20 -1.33 15.69
N PRO A 23 18.12 -0.79 16.54
CA PRO A 23 19.04 0.27 16.09
C PRO A 23 19.99 -0.17 14.97
N LEU A 24 20.50 -1.39 15.04
CA LEU A 24 21.42 -1.92 14.02
C LEU A 24 20.69 -2.16 12.69
N ALA A 25 19.50 -2.79 12.73
CA ALA A 25 18.67 -2.96 11.56
C ALA A 25 18.35 -1.60 10.91
N LYS A 26 17.99 -0.58 11.69
CA LYS A 26 17.75 0.78 11.20
C LYS A 26 18.95 1.33 10.42
N VAL A 27 20.14 1.33 11.00
CA VAL A 27 21.35 1.86 10.36
C VAL A 27 21.65 1.11 9.04
N LEU A 28 21.52 -0.22 9.03
CA LEU A 28 21.78 -1.03 7.83
C LEU A 28 20.78 -0.73 6.71
N PHE A 29 19.49 -0.63 7.02
CA PHE A 29 18.45 -0.36 6.04
C PHE A 29 18.52 1.08 5.51
N GLU A 30 18.81 2.07 6.34
CA GLU A 30 19.04 3.45 5.91
C GLU A 30 20.27 3.58 5.03
N TRP A 31 21.37 2.90 5.35
CA TRP A 31 22.57 2.85 4.50
C TRP A 31 22.25 2.19 3.16
N GLY A 32 21.54 1.05 3.16
CA GLY A 32 21.10 0.38 1.94
C GLY A 32 20.20 1.28 1.07
N ALA A 33 19.29 2.03 1.68
CA ALA A 33 18.46 3.01 0.98
C ALA A 33 19.28 4.14 0.34
N ASP A 34 20.27 4.65 1.05
CA ASP A 34 21.15 5.71 0.55
C ASP A 34 21.98 5.23 -0.65
N VAL A 35 22.48 3.99 -0.60
CA VAL A 35 23.17 3.37 -1.74
C VAL A 35 22.23 3.14 -2.92
N ALA A 36 21.04 2.54 -2.68
CA ALA A 36 20.05 2.25 -3.72
C ALA A 36 19.52 3.55 -4.37
N SER A 37 19.35 4.61 -3.61
CA SER A 37 18.95 5.93 -4.12
C SER A 37 20.07 6.67 -4.86
N LYS A 38 21.30 6.14 -4.91
CA LYS A 38 22.48 6.86 -5.43
C LYS A 38 22.60 8.25 -4.79
N LYS A 39 22.40 8.34 -3.47
CA LYS A 39 22.35 9.58 -2.70
C LYS A 39 21.29 10.57 -3.22
N GLY A 40 20.11 10.05 -3.59
CA GLY A 40 18.97 10.82 -4.05
C GLY A 40 18.98 11.18 -5.55
N LYS A 41 19.83 10.56 -6.36
CA LYS A 41 19.83 10.76 -7.82
C LYS A 41 18.79 9.89 -8.57
N GLY A 42 18.32 8.82 -7.99
CA GLY A 42 17.38 7.87 -8.60
C GLY A 42 16.79 6.92 -7.57
N PRO A 43 15.90 5.99 -7.92
CA PRO A 43 15.49 5.57 -9.28
C PRO A 43 14.73 6.65 -10.06
N GLU A 44 14.92 6.65 -11.39
CA GLU A 44 14.29 7.66 -12.25
C GLU A 44 12.77 7.61 -12.23
N GLN A 45 12.16 6.42 -12.24
CA GLN A 45 10.72 6.30 -12.18
C GLN A 45 10.14 6.86 -10.86
N LEU A 46 10.82 6.67 -9.73
CA LEU A 46 10.43 7.30 -8.47
C LEU A 46 10.44 8.83 -8.60
N ARG A 47 11.45 9.40 -9.25
CA ARG A 47 11.52 10.85 -9.48
C ARG A 47 10.35 11.35 -10.33
N ARG A 48 10.00 10.63 -11.40
CA ARG A 48 8.84 10.95 -12.26
C ARG A 48 7.53 10.88 -11.49
N ASN A 49 7.36 9.85 -10.67
CA ASN A 49 6.17 9.70 -9.84
C ASN A 49 6.07 10.85 -8.83
N LEU A 50 7.15 11.16 -8.13
CA LEU A 50 7.19 12.28 -7.18
C LEU A 50 6.97 13.64 -7.86
N ALA A 51 7.46 13.83 -9.10
CA ALA A 51 7.27 15.07 -9.84
C ALA A 51 5.79 15.41 -10.07
N ARG A 52 4.95 14.41 -10.25
CA ARG A 52 3.51 14.60 -10.37
C ARG A 52 2.85 15.00 -9.05
N VAL A 53 3.42 14.52 -7.94
CA VAL A 53 2.89 14.81 -6.61
C VAL A 53 3.26 16.20 -6.11
N VAL A 54 4.54 16.58 -6.27
CA VAL A 54 5.08 17.80 -5.63
C VAL A 54 5.51 18.88 -6.63
N GLY A 55 5.40 18.62 -7.94
CA GLY A 55 5.99 19.45 -8.98
C GLY A 55 7.47 19.09 -9.25
N PRO A 56 7.92 19.13 -10.53
CA PRO A 56 9.27 18.68 -10.90
C PRO A 56 10.39 19.48 -10.20
N GLU A 57 10.17 20.77 -9.94
CA GLU A 57 11.12 21.67 -9.23
C GLU A 57 11.31 21.27 -7.76
N ASN A 58 10.33 20.61 -7.14
CA ASN A 58 10.36 20.20 -5.75
C ASN A 58 10.91 18.77 -5.55
N VAL A 59 11.26 18.05 -6.63
CA VAL A 59 11.87 16.72 -6.54
C VAL A 59 13.35 16.84 -6.17
N THR A 60 13.60 17.20 -4.94
CA THR A 60 14.96 17.34 -4.41
C THR A 60 15.62 15.99 -4.18
N ARG A 61 16.95 15.98 -4.11
CA ARG A 61 17.71 14.77 -3.71
C ARG A 61 17.34 14.28 -2.31
N ASP A 62 17.01 15.21 -1.40
CA ASP A 62 16.57 14.88 -0.04
C ASP A 62 15.22 14.15 -0.07
N LEU A 63 14.25 14.61 -0.85
CA LEU A 63 12.96 13.94 -1.00
C LEU A 63 13.13 12.51 -1.55
N VAL A 64 13.88 12.33 -2.64
CA VAL A 64 14.12 10.99 -3.23
C VAL A 64 14.85 10.07 -2.24
N ARG A 65 15.82 10.59 -1.49
CA ARG A 65 16.53 9.84 -0.44
C ARG A 65 15.59 9.43 0.68
N ARG A 66 14.74 10.34 1.16
CA ARG A 66 13.74 10.04 2.19
C ARG A 66 12.72 9.01 1.70
N SER A 67 12.28 9.09 0.45
CA SER A 67 11.36 8.09 -0.13
C SER A 67 12.00 6.69 -0.16
N MET A 68 13.26 6.56 -0.55
CA MET A 68 13.95 5.28 -0.50
C MET A 68 14.18 4.78 0.92
N ARG A 69 14.46 5.67 1.89
CA ARG A 69 14.57 5.31 3.30
C ARG A 69 13.22 4.89 3.87
N SER A 70 12.12 5.55 3.49
CA SER A 70 10.76 5.18 3.85
C SER A 70 10.40 3.78 3.32
N TYR A 71 10.70 3.51 2.03
CA TYR A 71 10.52 2.19 1.45
C TYR A 71 11.31 1.10 2.18
N MET A 72 12.57 1.37 2.52
CA MET A 72 13.40 0.43 3.27
C MET A 72 12.98 0.31 4.74
N ARG A 73 12.40 1.36 5.34
CA ARG A 73 11.78 1.30 6.67
C ARG A 73 10.59 0.32 6.66
N TYR A 74 9.72 0.39 5.64
CA TYR A 74 8.63 -0.59 5.49
C TYR A 74 9.17 -2.03 5.52
N TRP A 75 10.18 -2.35 4.71
CA TRP A 75 10.74 -3.70 4.67
C TRP A 75 11.39 -4.12 5.99
N ARG A 76 12.14 -3.23 6.62
CA ARG A 76 12.72 -3.49 7.94
C ARG A 76 11.64 -3.82 8.96
N GLU A 77 10.60 -3.00 9.04
CA GLU A 77 9.50 -3.18 9.97
C GLU A 77 8.70 -4.44 9.64
N ALA A 78 8.38 -4.71 8.37
CA ALA A 78 7.70 -5.93 7.96
C ALA A 78 8.48 -7.19 8.39
N PHE A 79 9.80 -7.20 8.25
CA PHE A 79 10.63 -8.32 8.68
C PHE A 79 10.68 -8.50 10.21
N GLN A 80 10.51 -7.44 10.96
CA GLN A 80 10.52 -7.47 12.43
C GLN A 80 9.11 -7.61 13.03
N LEU A 81 8.06 -7.40 12.23
CA LEU A 81 6.68 -7.33 12.69
C LEU A 81 6.20 -8.57 13.45
N PRO A 82 6.50 -9.84 13.06
CA PRO A 82 6.07 -10.99 13.83
C PRO A 82 6.59 -11.03 15.27
N ALA A 83 7.76 -10.43 15.51
CA ALA A 83 8.33 -10.31 16.85
C ALA A 83 7.77 -9.12 17.64
N MET A 84 7.10 -8.19 16.97
CA MET A 84 6.53 -6.97 17.54
C MET A 84 5.01 -7.06 17.70
N ALA A 85 4.36 -7.88 16.86
CA ALA A 85 2.90 -7.98 16.83
C ALA A 85 2.36 -8.49 18.18
N GLY A 86 1.40 -7.75 18.74
CA GLY A 86 0.77 -8.04 20.01
C GLY A 86 0.01 -6.85 20.54
N ARG A 87 -0.53 -7.01 21.74
CA ARG A 87 -1.39 -6.01 22.38
C ARG A 87 -0.70 -4.65 22.55
N GLU A 88 0.55 -4.63 22.98
CA GLU A 88 1.30 -3.39 23.22
C GLU A 88 1.44 -2.56 21.94
N LEU A 89 1.82 -3.22 20.82
CA LEU A 89 1.89 -2.56 19.52
C LEU A 89 0.50 -2.07 19.07
N ALA A 90 -0.55 -2.88 19.23
CA ALA A 90 -1.90 -2.50 18.84
C ALA A 90 -2.40 -1.28 19.64
N GLU A 91 -2.11 -1.19 20.92
CA GLU A 91 -2.42 -0.04 21.77
C GLU A 91 -1.62 1.20 21.39
N GLU A 92 -0.35 1.04 20.98
CA GLU A 92 0.45 2.13 20.44
C GLU A 92 -0.14 2.66 19.13
N LEU A 93 -0.47 1.77 18.18
CA LEU A 93 -1.09 2.11 16.91
C LEU A 93 -2.44 2.81 17.10
N ASN A 94 -3.23 2.37 18.08
CA ASN A 94 -4.51 2.97 18.41
C ASN A 94 -4.42 4.47 18.77
N ARG A 95 -3.35 4.87 19.44
CA ARG A 95 -3.10 6.28 19.82
C ARG A 95 -2.68 7.16 18.64
N ASN A 96 -2.32 6.55 17.51
CA ASN A 96 -1.76 7.22 16.35
C ASN A 96 -2.76 7.40 15.19
N PHE A 97 -4.06 7.17 15.47
CA PHE A 97 -5.10 7.50 14.51
C PHE A 97 -5.42 8.99 14.52
N VAL A 98 -5.63 9.53 13.33
CA VAL A 98 -6.19 10.88 13.17
C VAL A 98 -7.58 10.93 13.82
N PRO A 99 -7.91 11.99 14.58
CA PRO A 99 -9.22 12.13 15.22
C PRO A 99 -10.38 11.90 14.23
N GLY A 100 -11.42 11.17 14.68
CA GLY A 100 -12.56 10.78 13.87
C GLY A 100 -12.42 9.45 13.13
N SER A 101 -11.18 8.99 12.87
CA SER A 101 -10.96 7.75 12.10
C SER A 101 -11.39 6.49 12.86
N LEU A 102 -11.14 6.44 14.16
CA LEU A 102 -11.54 5.31 14.99
C LEU A 102 -13.04 5.21 15.10
N GLU A 103 -13.72 6.33 15.29
CA GLU A 103 -15.18 6.40 15.37
C GLU A 103 -15.84 5.88 14.10
N LEU A 104 -15.30 6.22 12.93
CA LEU A 104 -15.76 5.72 11.63
C LEU A 104 -15.61 4.20 11.53
N LEU A 105 -14.46 3.66 11.90
CA LEU A 105 -14.20 2.22 11.86
C LEU A 105 -15.09 1.46 12.87
N HIS A 106 -15.25 1.98 14.08
CA HIS A 106 -16.14 1.40 15.09
C HIS A 106 -17.60 1.40 14.64
N ALA A 107 -18.09 2.52 14.09
CA ALA A 107 -19.44 2.61 13.55
C ALA A 107 -19.65 1.62 12.39
N SER A 108 -18.66 1.47 11.52
CA SER A 108 -18.70 0.50 10.43
C SER A 108 -18.80 -0.93 10.95
N ALA A 109 -17.94 -1.32 11.89
CA ALA A 109 -17.96 -2.65 12.48
C ALA A 109 -19.30 -2.96 13.20
N GLN A 110 -19.86 -1.98 13.92
CA GLN A 110 -21.15 -2.12 14.60
C GLN A 110 -22.33 -2.19 13.65
N SER A 111 -22.21 -1.66 12.44
CA SER A 111 -23.30 -1.68 11.46
C SER A 111 -23.63 -3.08 10.92
N GLY A 112 -22.69 -4.04 11.02
CA GLY A 112 -22.82 -5.38 10.48
C GLY A 112 -22.82 -5.47 8.95
N ARG A 113 -22.63 -4.35 8.22
CA ARG A 113 -22.68 -4.29 6.74
C ARG A 113 -21.44 -4.80 6.06
N GLY A 114 -20.39 -5.13 6.81
CA GLY A 114 -19.06 -5.38 6.29
C GLY A 114 -18.29 -4.09 5.98
N THR A 115 -16.98 -4.22 5.90
CA THR A 115 -16.07 -3.07 5.71
C THR A 115 -15.07 -3.35 4.61
N VAL A 116 -14.98 -2.47 3.62
CA VAL A 116 -13.91 -2.46 2.61
C VAL A 116 -12.98 -1.30 2.90
N ILE A 117 -11.68 -1.57 3.00
CA ILE A 117 -10.65 -0.55 3.16
C ILE A 117 -9.71 -0.62 1.96
N ALA A 118 -9.69 0.43 1.15
CA ALA A 118 -8.76 0.59 0.05
C ALA A 118 -7.60 1.49 0.45
N LEU A 119 -6.36 1.11 0.13
CA LEU A 119 -5.18 1.88 0.51
C LEU A 119 -4.11 1.85 -0.60
N PRO A 120 -3.30 2.91 -0.73
CA PRO A 120 -2.16 2.91 -1.64
C PRO A 120 -0.96 2.18 -0.99
N HIS A 121 0.05 1.85 -1.80
CA HIS A 121 1.33 1.34 -1.30
C HIS A 121 2.11 2.48 -0.61
N ALA A 122 1.65 2.86 0.59
CA ALA A 122 2.26 3.95 1.37
C ALA A 122 2.41 3.56 2.85
N GLY A 123 3.46 4.04 3.49
CA GLY A 123 3.74 3.77 4.90
C GLY A 123 3.90 2.28 5.20
N ASN A 124 3.32 1.81 6.31
CA ASN A 124 3.35 0.40 6.68
C ASN A 124 1.94 -0.17 6.88
N TRP A 125 1.36 -0.67 5.80
CA TRP A 125 0.02 -1.26 5.80
C TRP A 125 -0.07 -2.59 6.59
N ASP A 126 1.03 -3.33 6.73
CA ASP A 126 1.03 -4.56 7.55
C ASP A 126 0.90 -4.20 9.05
N MET A 127 1.45 -3.05 9.50
CA MET A 127 1.20 -2.49 10.84
C MET A 127 -0.28 -2.15 11.06
N ALA A 128 -0.89 -1.46 10.10
CA ALA A 128 -2.32 -1.16 10.15
C ALA A 128 -3.15 -2.45 10.20
N GLY A 129 -2.72 -3.49 9.47
CA GLY A 129 -3.33 -4.82 9.51
C GLY A 129 -3.26 -5.50 10.89
N VAL A 130 -2.13 -5.39 11.59
CA VAL A 130 -2.00 -5.91 12.97
C VAL A 130 -2.99 -5.22 13.92
N TRP A 131 -3.17 -3.91 13.76
CA TRP A 131 -4.17 -3.17 14.52
C TRP A 131 -5.59 -3.68 14.24
N LEU A 132 -5.95 -3.88 12.96
CA LEU A 132 -7.26 -4.43 12.56
C LEU A 132 -7.50 -5.81 13.18
N VAL A 133 -6.54 -6.71 13.09
CA VAL A 133 -6.65 -8.07 13.67
C VAL A 133 -6.90 -8.00 15.17
N HIS A 134 -6.20 -7.12 15.88
CA HIS A 134 -6.33 -7.00 17.32
C HIS A 134 -7.71 -6.49 17.75
N HIS A 135 -8.29 -5.55 17.00
CA HIS A 135 -9.54 -4.87 17.40
C HIS A 135 -10.80 -5.49 16.80
N TYR A 136 -10.71 -6.06 15.59
CA TYR A 136 -11.88 -6.59 14.85
C TYR A 136 -11.71 -8.05 14.40
N GLY A 137 -10.61 -8.69 14.76
CA GLY A 137 -10.31 -10.06 14.32
C GLY A 137 -9.75 -10.11 12.91
N THR A 138 -9.74 -11.30 12.34
CA THR A 138 -9.17 -11.57 11.02
C THR A 138 -9.83 -10.72 9.92
N PHE A 139 -9.03 -10.05 9.11
CA PHE A 139 -9.48 -9.44 7.86
C PHE A 139 -8.94 -10.21 6.65
N THR A 140 -9.60 -10.05 5.51
CA THR A 140 -9.23 -10.69 4.26
C THR A 140 -8.54 -9.70 3.31
N THR A 141 -7.49 -10.14 2.64
CA THR A 141 -6.83 -9.38 1.58
C THR A 141 -6.44 -10.29 0.42
N VAL A 142 -6.05 -9.71 -0.73
CA VAL A 142 -5.54 -10.46 -1.87
C VAL A 142 -4.05 -10.28 -2.02
N ALA A 143 -3.37 -11.31 -2.53
CA ALA A 143 -1.98 -11.23 -2.91
C ALA A 143 -1.76 -11.71 -4.35
N GLU A 144 -0.91 -10.98 -5.08
CA GLU A 144 -0.41 -11.43 -6.38
C GLU A 144 0.45 -12.68 -6.18
N ARG A 145 0.23 -13.70 -7.01
CA ARG A 145 1.03 -14.93 -6.95
C ARG A 145 2.42 -14.69 -7.50
N LEU A 146 3.35 -14.43 -6.59
CA LEU A 146 4.75 -14.16 -6.92
C LEU A 146 5.45 -15.41 -7.47
N LYS A 147 6.48 -15.17 -8.27
CA LYS A 147 7.41 -16.24 -8.72
C LYS A 147 8.78 -16.03 -8.07
N PRO A 148 9.42 -17.11 -7.57
CA PRO A 148 8.97 -18.49 -7.51
C PRO A 148 7.90 -18.71 -6.44
N GLU A 149 7.13 -19.78 -6.56
CA GLU A 149 6.02 -20.13 -5.66
C GLU A 149 6.44 -20.14 -4.19
N SER A 150 7.63 -20.61 -3.87
CA SER A 150 8.16 -20.63 -2.49
C SER A 150 8.29 -19.23 -1.87
N LEU A 151 8.41 -18.19 -2.68
CA LEU A 151 8.41 -16.81 -2.19
C LEU A 151 6.98 -16.35 -1.87
N PHE A 152 6.04 -16.72 -2.72
CA PHE A 152 4.61 -16.45 -2.47
C PHE A 152 4.15 -17.16 -1.19
N GLU A 153 4.45 -18.46 -1.04
CA GLU A 153 4.12 -19.24 0.16
C GLU A 153 4.71 -18.61 1.43
N ALA A 154 5.97 -18.16 1.39
CA ALA A 154 6.59 -17.50 2.53
C ALA A 154 5.91 -16.16 2.90
N PHE A 155 5.43 -15.39 1.93
CA PHE A 155 4.66 -14.17 2.18
C PHE A 155 3.26 -14.46 2.74
N VAL A 156 2.60 -15.50 2.24
CA VAL A 156 1.31 -15.95 2.76
C VAL A 156 1.47 -16.39 4.21
N GLU A 157 2.39 -17.32 4.48
CA GLU A 157 2.69 -17.83 5.84
C GLU A 157 2.99 -16.67 6.82
N TYR A 158 3.80 -15.71 6.37
CA TYR A 158 4.10 -14.51 7.16
C TYR A 158 2.84 -13.73 7.56
N ARG A 159 1.98 -13.39 6.61
CA ARG A 159 0.77 -12.60 6.88
C ARG A 159 -0.27 -13.39 7.65
N GLU A 160 -0.40 -14.69 7.38
CA GLU A 160 -1.28 -15.55 8.14
C GLU A 160 -0.81 -15.71 9.60
N SER A 161 0.50 -15.70 9.85
CA SER A 161 1.05 -15.68 11.22
C SER A 161 0.69 -14.39 12.00
N LEU A 162 0.35 -13.31 11.28
CA LEU A 162 -0.15 -12.05 11.85
C LEU A 162 -1.68 -12.04 12.01
N GLY A 163 -2.37 -13.11 11.61
CA GLY A 163 -3.83 -13.22 11.68
C GLY A 163 -4.58 -12.71 10.45
N PHE A 164 -3.89 -12.42 9.34
CA PHE A 164 -4.52 -12.02 8.08
C PHE A 164 -5.03 -13.25 7.33
N LYS A 165 -6.08 -13.12 6.55
CA LYS A 165 -6.53 -14.14 5.60
C LYS A 165 -6.15 -13.71 4.19
N ILE A 166 -5.34 -14.52 3.52
CA ILE A 166 -4.82 -14.20 2.19
C ILE A 166 -5.56 -15.01 1.12
N ILE A 167 -6.12 -14.33 0.13
CA ILE A 167 -6.68 -14.93 -1.07
C ILE A 167 -5.68 -14.71 -2.21
N ALA A 168 -5.26 -15.81 -2.87
CA ALA A 168 -4.44 -15.69 -4.08
C ALA A 168 -5.26 -15.06 -5.22
N LEU A 169 -4.71 -14.04 -5.90
CA LEU A 169 -5.38 -13.34 -6.99
C LEU A 169 -5.65 -14.27 -8.20
N THR A 170 -4.88 -15.34 -8.34
CA THR A 170 -4.99 -16.34 -9.41
C THR A 170 -4.82 -17.76 -8.86
N GLY A 171 -5.42 -18.74 -9.55
CA GLY A 171 -5.24 -20.16 -9.23
C GLY A 171 -6.20 -20.72 -8.17
N SER A 172 -7.19 -19.97 -7.71
CA SER A 172 -8.26 -20.44 -6.84
C SER A 172 -9.40 -21.04 -7.63
N ALA A 173 -10.07 -22.08 -7.09
CA ALA A 173 -11.25 -22.68 -7.70
C ALA A 173 -12.46 -21.72 -7.68
N VAL A 174 -12.60 -20.92 -6.62
CA VAL A 174 -13.60 -19.87 -6.49
C VAL A 174 -12.94 -18.52 -6.82
N PRO A 175 -13.57 -17.68 -7.65
CA PRO A 175 -13.03 -16.36 -7.97
C PRO A 175 -12.75 -15.52 -6.70
N PRO A 176 -11.62 -14.80 -6.62
CA PRO A 176 -11.28 -14.01 -5.45
C PRO A 176 -12.37 -13.00 -5.05
N LEU A 177 -13.04 -12.40 -6.03
CA LEU A 177 -14.11 -11.43 -5.79
C LEU A 177 -15.28 -12.07 -5.02
N GLU A 178 -15.71 -13.26 -5.42
CA GLU A 178 -16.81 -14.00 -4.77
C GLU A 178 -16.47 -14.39 -3.33
N GLN A 179 -15.22 -14.82 -3.08
CA GLN A 179 -14.76 -15.12 -1.73
C GLN A 179 -14.79 -13.88 -0.83
N MET A 180 -14.39 -12.71 -1.35
CA MET A 180 -14.44 -11.44 -0.62
C MET A 180 -15.88 -10.95 -0.39
N GLU A 181 -16.77 -11.14 -1.36
CA GLU A 181 -18.21 -10.83 -1.19
C GLU A 181 -18.83 -11.66 -0.05
N GLU A 182 -18.47 -12.94 0.07
CA GLU A 182 -18.95 -13.79 1.18
C GLU A 182 -18.49 -13.26 2.53
N VAL A 183 -17.21 -12.87 2.65
CA VAL A 183 -16.67 -12.25 3.87
C VAL A 183 -17.44 -10.98 4.24
N LEU A 184 -17.70 -10.10 3.27
CA LEU A 184 -18.40 -8.83 3.51
C LEU A 184 -19.87 -9.04 3.88
N ARG A 185 -20.58 -9.98 3.23
CA ARG A 185 -21.97 -10.32 3.60
C ARG A 185 -22.05 -10.92 5.01
N GLY A 186 -20.99 -11.55 5.50
CA GLY A 186 -20.84 -11.99 6.87
C GLY A 186 -20.46 -10.88 7.87
N GLY A 187 -20.42 -9.62 7.45
CA GLY A 187 -20.02 -8.48 8.29
C GLY A 187 -18.51 -8.32 8.51
N GLY A 188 -17.70 -9.10 7.77
CA GLY A 188 -16.24 -9.09 7.89
C GLY A 188 -15.56 -7.90 7.20
N THR A 189 -14.24 -7.86 7.28
CA THR A 189 -13.42 -6.78 6.71
C THR A 189 -12.56 -7.29 5.56
N VAL A 190 -12.50 -6.51 4.48
CA VAL A 190 -11.63 -6.73 3.31
C VAL A 190 -10.73 -5.52 3.12
N CYS A 191 -9.41 -5.73 3.03
CA CYS A 191 -8.43 -4.69 2.75
C CYS A 191 -7.78 -4.92 1.38
N LEU A 192 -7.73 -3.89 0.53
CA LEU A 192 -7.20 -3.99 -0.84
C LEU A 192 -6.26 -2.84 -1.17
N MET A 193 -5.14 -3.17 -1.84
CA MET A 193 -4.32 -2.15 -2.49
C MET A 193 -5.09 -1.58 -3.68
N GLY A 194 -5.28 -0.27 -3.71
CA GLY A 194 -6.27 0.38 -4.58
C GLY A 194 -5.71 1.28 -5.68
N GLU A 195 -4.40 1.59 -5.73
CA GLU A 195 -3.90 2.56 -6.69
C GLU A 195 -3.29 1.94 -7.95
N ARG A 196 -2.92 0.65 -7.93
CA ARG A 196 -2.19 0.03 -9.03
C ARG A 196 -3.00 -1.08 -9.71
N ASP A 197 -3.43 -0.85 -10.94
CA ASP A 197 -4.06 -1.87 -11.77
C ASP A 197 -3.02 -2.84 -12.35
N LEU A 198 -2.99 -4.06 -11.82
CA LEU A 198 -2.13 -5.15 -12.28
C LEU A 198 -2.73 -5.91 -13.46
N THR A 199 -4.06 -5.87 -13.59
CA THR A 199 -4.82 -6.69 -14.53
C THR A 199 -5.05 -6.02 -15.88
N GLY A 200 -4.98 -4.70 -15.93
CA GLY A 200 -5.35 -3.89 -17.09
C GLY A 200 -6.86 -3.81 -17.33
N ARG A 201 -7.67 -4.14 -16.33
CA ARG A 201 -9.13 -4.09 -16.35
C ARG A 201 -9.70 -3.13 -15.32
N GLY A 202 -8.88 -2.19 -14.87
CA GLY A 202 -9.27 -1.15 -13.94
C GLY A 202 -10.14 -0.08 -14.59
N VAL A 203 -10.49 0.91 -13.80
CA VAL A 203 -11.24 2.10 -14.22
C VAL A 203 -10.27 3.22 -14.50
N GLU A 204 -10.45 3.93 -15.63
CA GLU A 204 -9.68 5.13 -15.94
C GLU A 204 -10.05 6.24 -14.95
N VAL A 205 -9.06 6.87 -14.36
CA VAL A 205 -9.22 7.97 -13.42
C VAL A 205 -8.19 9.07 -13.71
N GLU A 206 -8.49 10.28 -13.28
CA GLU A 206 -7.51 11.34 -13.16
C GLU A 206 -6.80 11.24 -11.81
N PHE A 207 -5.47 11.26 -11.82
CA PHE A 207 -4.66 11.14 -10.62
C PHE A 207 -3.45 12.08 -10.73
N PHE A 208 -3.39 13.10 -9.85
CA PHE A 208 -2.43 14.19 -9.95
C PHE A 208 -2.42 14.88 -11.33
N GLY A 209 -3.63 15.10 -11.91
CA GLY A 209 -3.80 15.80 -13.17
C GLY A 209 -3.49 15.00 -14.43
N GLU A 210 -3.14 13.71 -14.31
CA GLU A 210 -2.89 12.82 -15.45
C GLU A 210 -3.73 11.54 -15.36
N LYS A 211 -4.01 10.94 -16.53
CA LYS A 211 -4.81 9.72 -16.64
C LYS A 211 -4.03 8.46 -16.25
N THR A 212 -4.68 7.61 -15.47
CA THR A 212 -4.22 6.27 -15.12
C THR A 212 -5.39 5.30 -15.00
N SER A 213 -5.10 4.03 -14.76
CA SER A 213 -6.10 2.98 -14.45
C SER A 213 -5.93 2.52 -13.02
N MET A 214 -7.01 2.51 -12.25
CA MET A 214 -7.05 2.01 -10.88
C MET A 214 -7.95 0.78 -10.75
N PRO A 215 -7.63 -0.16 -9.81
CA PRO A 215 -8.44 -1.36 -9.61
C PRO A 215 -9.86 -1.03 -9.16
N ALA A 216 -10.85 -1.63 -9.80
CA ALA A 216 -12.26 -1.47 -9.45
C ALA A 216 -12.71 -2.36 -8.25
N GLY A 217 -11.85 -3.26 -7.76
CA GLY A 217 -12.23 -4.32 -6.83
C GLY A 217 -12.93 -3.83 -5.56
N ALA A 218 -12.37 -2.81 -4.89
CA ALA A 218 -12.95 -2.25 -3.67
C ALA A 218 -14.33 -1.62 -3.90
N ALA A 219 -14.46 -0.83 -4.96
CA ALA A 219 -15.71 -0.18 -5.35
C ALA A 219 -16.80 -1.21 -5.73
N LEU A 220 -16.45 -2.23 -6.55
CA LEU A 220 -17.36 -3.31 -6.93
C LEU A 220 -17.83 -4.11 -5.71
N LEU A 221 -16.95 -4.44 -4.79
CA LEU A 221 -17.31 -5.15 -3.56
C LEU A 221 -18.31 -4.33 -2.74
N ALA A 222 -18.04 -3.05 -2.52
CA ALA A 222 -18.95 -2.17 -1.77
C ALA A 222 -20.31 -2.04 -2.46
N GLN A 223 -20.37 -1.85 -3.78
CA GLN A 223 -21.63 -1.78 -4.53
C GLN A 223 -22.44 -3.07 -4.46
N ARG A 224 -21.79 -4.22 -4.59
CA ARG A 224 -22.48 -5.53 -4.66
C ARG A 224 -22.94 -6.05 -3.29
N THR A 225 -22.25 -5.66 -2.23
CA THR A 225 -22.53 -6.17 -0.89
C THR A 225 -23.23 -5.16 0.02
N GLY A 226 -23.21 -3.88 -0.33
CA GLY A 226 -23.66 -2.79 0.54
C GLY A 226 -22.69 -2.51 1.69
N ALA A 227 -21.49 -3.04 1.65
CA ALA A 227 -20.45 -2.80 2.65
C ALA A 227 -20.02 -1.33 2.69
N ASN A 228 -19.59 -0.87 3.86
CA ASN A 228 -18.99 0.45 4.00
C ASN A 228 -17.63 0.49 3.29
N LEU A 229 -17.37 1.54 2.52
CA LEU A 229 -16.11 1.73 1.81
C LEU A 229 -15.33 2.88 2.42
N PHE A 230 -14.05 2.62 2.69
CA PHE A 230 -13.09 3.63 3.15
C PHE A 230 -11.83 3.59 2.29
N THR A 231 -11.20 4.74 2.16
CA THR A 231 -9.78 4.82 1.80
C THR A 231 -8.95 5.01 3.07
N ALA A 232 -7.75 4.45 3.12
CA ALA A 232 -6.85 4.64 4.24
C ALA A 232 -5.56 5.34 3.81
N ARG A 233 -5.09 6.27 4.64
CA ARG A 233 -3.75 6.83 4.61
C ARG A 233 -2.95 6.23 5.76
N VAL A 234 -1.78 5.72 5.45
CA VAL A 234 -0.80 5.22 6.41
C VAL A 234 0.50 5.97 6.18
N ALA A 235 1.01 6.62 7.19
CA ALA A 235 2.21 7.44 7.09
C ALA A 235 3.18 7.13 8.23
N PHE A 236 4.46 7.36 7.98
CA PHE A 236 5.49 7.31 8.99
C PHE A 236 5.62 8.65 9.72
N ARG A 237 5.89 8.59 11.02
CA ARG A 237 6.22 9.76 11.82
C ARG A 237 7.54 9.52 12.56
N GLY A 238 8.28 10.60 12.79
CA GLY A 238 9.61 10.50 13.39
C GLY A 238 10.65 9.82 12.49
N GLY A 239 11.81 9.50 13.06
CA GLY A 239 12.91 8.91 12.30
C GLY A 239 13.51 9.83 11.24
N SER A 240 14.32 9.25 10.34
CA SER A 240 15.01 10.01 9.27
C SER A 240 14.11 10.40 8.10
N THR A 241 12.89 9.85 8.03
CA THR A 241 11.94 10.02 6.92
C THR A 241 10.88 11.08 7.19
N ASP A 242 10.69 11.52 8.44
CA ASP A 242 9.66 12.51 8.79
C ASP A 242 9.78 13.78 7.92
N PRO A 243 8.69 14.22 7.27
CA PRO A 243 8.71 15.44 6.46
C PRO A 243 8.96 16.69 7.30
N SER A 244 8.51 16.70 8.56
CA SER A 244 8.71 17.82 9.47
C SER A 244 10.13 17.82 10.06
N PRO A 245 10.93 18.88 9.85
CA PRO A 245 12.25 19.00 10.47
C PRO A 245 12.22 18.87 11.99
N ALA A 246 11.13 19.33 12.63
CA ALA A 246 10.98 19.30 14.09
C ALA A 246 10.84 17.88 14.66
N ARG A 247 10.28 16.95 13.89
CA ARG A 247 10.12 15.53 14.28
C ARG A 247 11.20 14.63 13.71
N ARG A 248 11.98 15.11 12.74
CA ARG A 248 13.03 14.33 12.09
C ARG A 248 14.11 13.94 13.09
N GLY A 249 14.43 12.64 13.14
CA GLY A 249 15.37 12.08 14.11
C GLY A 249 14.75 11.68 15.46
N GLY A 250 13.50 12.03 15.71
CA GLY A 250 12.74 11.60 16.89
C GLY A 250 12.36 10.10 16.85
N PRO A 251 11.61 9.63 17.85
CA PRO A 251 11.09 8.26 17.88
C PRO A 251 10.28 7.93 16.63
N GLU A 252 10.47 6.73 16.10
CA GLU A 252 9.72 6.24 14.95
C GLU A 252 8.33 5.79 15.40
N THR A 253 7.30 6.39 14.82
CA THR A 253 5.89 6.05 15.03
C THR A 253 5.15 6.01 13.70
N TRP A 254 3.84 5.80 13.74
CA TRP A 254 2.98 5.71 12.56
C TRP A 254 1.79 6.64 12.74
N GLU A 255 1.11 6.99 11.66
CA GLU A 255 -0.15 7.72 11.68
C GLU A 255 -1.12 7.06 10.70
N HIS A 256 -2.34 6.90 11.14
CA HIS A 256 -3.41 6.22 10.39
C HIS A 256 -4.61 7.14 10.26
N GLU A 257 -5.20 7.18 9.07
CA GLU A 257 -6.41 7.93 8.78
C GLU A 257 -7.30 7.11 7.86
N VAL A 258 -8.61 7.15 8.10
CA VAL A 258 -9.59 6.60 7.16
C VAL A 258 -10.55 7.68 6.73
N THR A 259 -10.90 7.67 5.44
CA THR A 259 -11.87 8.59 4.84
C THR A 259 -12.98 7.77 4.20
N PRO A 260 -14.26 8.00 4.53
CA PRO A 260 -15.36 7.31 3.89
C PRO A 260 -15.45 7.67 2.42
N VAL A 261 -15.92 6.72 1.61
CA VAL A 261 -16.19 6.90 0.17
C VAL A 261 -17.66 6.66 -0.07
N ALA A 262 -18.32 7.59 -0.77
CA ALA A 262 -19.72 7.47 -1.11
C ALA A 262 -19.93 6.37 -2.16
N VAL A 263 -20.90 5.48 -1.90
CA VAL A 263 -21.21 4.34 -2.82
C VAL A 263 -22.62 4.43 -3.34
N GLU A 264 -23.58 4.78 -2.49
CA GLU A 264 -25.00 4.81 -2.83
C GLU A 264 -25.29 5.88 -3.89
N GLY A 265 -25.97 5.49 -4.97
CA GLY A 265 -26.29 6.37 -6.09
C GLY A 265 -25.11 6.76 -7.01
N GLN A 266 -23.92 6.26 -6.72
CA GLN A 266 -22.72 6.57 -7.52
C GLN A 266 -22.46 5.49 -8.60
N THR A 267 -21.94 5.91 -9.75
CA THR A 267 -21.40 5.00 -10.75
C THR A 267 -20.06 4.44 -10.28
N LEU A 268 -19.65 3.28 -10.83
CA LEU A 268 -18.35 2.70 -10.54
C LEU A 268 -17.19 3.69 -10.81
N GLN A 269 -17.29 4.45 -11.89
CA GLN A 269 -16.34 5.49 -12.29
C GLN A 269 -16.21 6.58 -11.19
N GLN A 270 -17.33 7.06 -10.66
CA GLN A 270 -17.34 8.09 -9.62
C GLN A 270 -16.73 7.59 -8.32
N ILE A 271 -17.05 6.35 -7.92
CA ILE A 271 -16.49 5.76 -6.69
C ILE A 271 -14.97 5.61 -6.80
N VAL A 272 -14.47 5.06 -7.93
CA VAL A 272 -13.04 4.87 -8.11
C VAL A 272 -12.30 6.22 -8.23
N GLN A 273 -12.94 7.23 -8.85
CA GLN A 273 -12.37 8.59 -8.88
C GLN A 273 -12.29 9.20 -7.47
N GLU A 274 -13.33 9.07 -6.66
CA GLU A 274 -13.29 9.55 -5.27
C GLU A 274 -12.19 8.85 -4.44
N MET A 275 -12.00 7.53 -4.66
CA MET A 275 -10.87 6.81 -4.06
C MET A 275 -9.52 7.39 -4.52
N ALA A 276 -9.37 7.66 -5.82
CA ALA A 276 -8.16 8.26 -6.38
C ALA A 276 -7.87 9.64 -5.78
N ASP A 277 -8.90 10.48 -5.62
CA ASP A 277 -8.80 11.82 -5.02
C ASP A 277 -8.39 11.74 -3.54
N ASN A 278 -8.92 10.77 -2.80
CA ASN A 278 -8.55 10.51 -1.42
C ASN A 278 -7.08 10.05 -1.32
N PHE A 279 -6.66 9.13 -2.20
CA PHE A 279 -5.25 8.71 -2.26
C PHE A 279 -4.33 9.87 -2.61
N ALA A 280 -4.71 10.70 -3.58
CA ALA A 280 -3.93 11.88 -3.98
C ALA A 280 -3.74 12.85 -2.80
N ARG A 281 -4.82 13.14 -2.05
CA ARG A 281 -4.73 14.00 -0.85
C ARG A 281 -3.80 13.42 0.21
N GLY A 282 -3.89 12.12 0.49
CA GLY A 282 -3.03 11.46 1.47
C GLY A 282 -1.57 11.40 1.05
N ILE A 283 -1.31 11.06 -0.21
CA ILE A 283 0.05 10.99 -0.76
C ILE A 283 0.70 12.39 -0.81
N ALA A 284 -0.07 13.43 -1.14
CA ALA A 284 0.45 14.81 -1.17
C ALA A 284 0.91 15.30 0.21
N GLN A 285 0.32 14.81 1.30
CA GLN A 285 0.76 15.13 2.66
C GLN A 285 2.12 14.48 3.02
N ASP A 286 2.33 13.25 2.57
CA ASP A 286 3.51 12.44 2.91
C ASP A 286 4.11 11.79 1.65
N PRO A 287 4.57 12.55 0.65
CA PRO A 287 5.01 12.02 -0.65
C PRO A 287 6.19 11.07 -0.53
N GLN A 288 7.05 11.23 0.49
CA GLN A 288 8.15 10.32 0.76
C GLN A 288 7.71 8.93 1.21
N ASP A 289 6.49 8.78 1.71
CA ASP A 289 5.96 7.51 2.21
C ASP A 289 5.20 6.71 1.15
N TRP A 290 5.06 7.24 -0.07
CA TRP A 290 4.48 6.51 -1.19
C TRP A 290 5.53 5.65 -1.90
N HIS A 291 5.39 4.34 -1.80
CA HIS A 291 6.39 3.35 -2.20
C HIS A 291 6.24 2.86 -3.64
N LEU A 292 5.83 3.74 -4.55
CA LEU A 292 5.65 3.40 -5.96
C LEU A 292 6.94 3.64 -6.76
N LEU A 293 7.61 2.55 -7.13
CA LEU A 293 8.85 2.55 -7.93
C LEU A 293 8.60 2.17 -9.39
N GLN A 294 7.35 1.88 -9.78
CA GLN A 294 6.97 1.44 -11.12
C GLN A 294 6.13 2.53 -11.83
N PRO A 295 6.05 2.47 -13.18
CA PRO A 295 5.13 3.30 -13.94
C PRO A 295 3.68 3.07 -13.51
N LEU A 296 2.93 4.15 -13.34
CA LEU A 296 1.52 4.14 -13.01
C LEU A 296 0.69 4.80 -14.11
N TRP A 297 1.07 5.99 -14.54
CA TRP A 297 0.32 6.77 -15.53
C TRP A 297 0.50 6.22 -16.95
N PHE A 298 -0.52 6.40 -17.77
CA PHE A 298 -0.50 5.95 -19.15
C PHE A 298 0.69 6.50 -19.95
N ALA A 299 1.08 7.73 -19.67
CA ALA A 299 2.25 8.37 -20.29
C ALA A 299 3.58 7.65 -20.05
N ASP A 300 3.71 6.95 -18.91
CA ASP A 300 4.94 6.24 -18.52
C ASP A 300 4.93 4.74 -18.90
N LEU A 301 3.81 4.23 -19.42
CA LEU A 301 3.70 2.81 -19.74
C LEU A 301 4.50 2.47 -21.01
N SER A 302 5.12 1.29 -21.01
CA SER A 302 5.76 0.76 -22.22
C SER A 302 4.72 0.54 -23.34
N GLN A 303 5.14 0.65 -24.59
CA GLN A 303 4.29 0.44 -25.75
C GLN A 303 3.54 -0.89 -25.68
N SER A 304 4.23 -1.99 -25.31
CA SER A 304 3.60 -3.31 -25.15
C SER A 304 2.52 -3.34 -24.07
N ARG A 305 2.61 -2.52 -23.05
CA ARG A 305 1.59 -2.41 -21.99
C ARG A 305 0.43 -1.51 -22.43
N ARG A 306 0.71 -0.42 -23.16
CA ARG A 306 -0.32 0.46 -23.76
C ARG A 306 -1.19 -0.31 -24.75
N GLN A 307 -0.58 -1.10 -25.65
CA GLN A 307 -1.30 -1.97 -26.60
C GLN A 307 -2.20 -2.98 -25.89
N ARG A 308 -1.72 -3.62 -24.81
CA ARG A 308 -2.55 -4.55 -23.99
C ARG A 308 -3.74 -3.87 -23.32
N LEU A 309 -3.63 -2.58 -23.03
CA LEU A 309 -4.71 -1.77 -22.44
C LEU A 309 -5.63 -1.15 -23.48
N GLY A 310 -5.36 -1.34 -24.79
CA GLY A 310 -6.12 -0.71 -25.88
C GLY A 310 -5.96 0.82 -25.96
N LEU A 311 -4.89 1.36 -25.38
CA LEU A 311 -4.57 2.77 -25.44
C LEU A 311 -3.93 3.09 -26.79
N GLU A 312 -4.46 4.09 -27.50
CA GLU A 312 -3.83 4.59 -28.74
C GLU A 312 -2.39 5.03 -28.45
N GLU A 313 -1.51 4.90 -29.47
CA GLU A 313 -0.14 5.40 -29.36
C GLU A 313 -0.17 6.90 -29.05
N ALA A 314 0.63 7.36 -28.10
CA ALA A 314 0.85 8.79 -27.95
C ALA A 314 1.41 9.32 -29.26
N PRO A 315 0.96 10.47 -29.79
CA PRO A 315 1.60 11.08 -30.94
C PRO A 315 3.10 11.14 -30.68
N GLY A 316 3.88 10.55 -31.61
CA GLY A 316 5.32 10.46 -31.49
C GLY A 316 5.92 11.84 -31.26
N GLU A 317 6.92 11.91 -30.41
CA GLU A 317 7.84 13.06 -30.33
C GLU A 317 8.72 13.13 -31.59
N ASP A 318 8.08 13.25 -32.75
CA ASP A 318 8.74 13.56 -34.03
C ASP A 318 7.95 14.66 -34.72
N ALA A 319 8.21 15.91 -34.31
CA ALA A 319 8.00 17.13 -35.10
C ALA A 319 8.96 18.22 -34.62
#